data_ac08bb47e14f9a141a1a1eba151953b8
#
_entry.id   ac08bb47e14f9a141a1a1eba151953b8
#
_cell.length_a   1.000
_cell.length_b   1.000
_cell.length_c   1.000
_cell.angle_alpha   90.00
_cell.angle_beta   90.00
_cell.angle_gamma   90.00
#
_symmetry.space_group_name_H-M   'P 1'
#
loop_
_entity.id
_entity.type
_entity.pdbx_description
1 polymer ?
#
loop_
_entity_poly.entity_id
_entity_poly.type
_entity_poly.pdbx_seq_one_letter_code
_entity_poly.pdbx_strand_id
1 'polypeptide(L)'
;VEMDQRFIYKGNLSCTCGYSAHISSGILMTPNKNENLQDTPDITRELYKDLPPALISTFQRSYNWMLKQIEETGLHGKVIAETYINAWFFMHNHLDHLPTDSLYIVIDKYPETLLMYKHLIERQKPELDILYLADSSTRFPLKENCIDVHLDFFAANEHNFYHDTFLYERIAPYLTARAELIGTYFYFENGCLRDYRNLSKIRQSGLSVEEYVEQNKIQYILLSSELDYIYR
;
A
#
# COMPACT_ATOMS: atom_id res chain seq x y z
N VAL A 1 24.82 -15.00 -2.56
CA VAL A 1 24.29 -13.67 -2.18
C VAL A 1 25.18 -12.62 -2.80
N GLU A 2 24.60 -11.76 -3.64
CA GLU A 2 25.29 -10.57 -4.16
C GLU A 2 24.85 -9.38 -3.29
N MET A 3 25.84 -8.64 -2.78
CA MET A 3 25.60 -7.48 -1.91
C MET A 3 26.21 -6.24 -2.56
N ASP A 4 25.50 -5.14 -2.47
CA ASP A 4 25.99 -3.80 -2.73
C ASP A 4 26.11 -3.06 -1.40
N GLN A 5 27.37 -2.89 -0.94
CA GLN A 5 27.73 -2.21 0.31
C GLN A 5 26.86 -2.55 1.53
N ARG A 6 25.63 -2.05 1.60
CA ARG A 6 24.68 -2.24 2.72
C ARG A 6 23.51 -3.15 2.40
N PHE A 7 23.23 -3.40 1.13
CA PHE A 7 22.01 -4.09 0.71
C PHE A 7 22.31 -5.41 0.02
N ILE A 8 21.46 -6.39 0.25
CA ILE A 8 21.43 -7.63 -0.53
C ILE A 8 20.72 -7.32 -1.85
N TYR A 9 21.49 -7.33 -2.94
CA TYR A 9 20.96 -7.06 -4.27
C TYR A 9 20.29 -8.30 -4.89
N LYS A 10 20.89 -9.47 -4.64
CA LYS A 10 20.41 -10.76 -5.15
C LYS A 10 20.75 -11.89 -4.19
N GLY A 11 19.81 -12.77 -3.95
CA GLY A 11 20.03 -13.92 -3.08
C GLY A 11 18.76 -14.70 -2.77
N ASN A 12 18.92 -15.71 -1.93
CA ASN A 12 17.79 -16.49 -1.40
C ASN A 12 17.85 -16.43 0.13
N LEU A 13 16.69 -16.24 0.71
CA LEU A 13 16.44 -16.36 2.14
C LEU A 13 15.74 -17.70 2.38
N SER A 14 16.20 -18.43 3.39
CA SER A 14 15.57 -19.68 3.81
C SER A 14 15.38 -19.69 5.32
N CYS A 15 14.21 -20.11 5.75
CA CYS A 15 13.87 -20.30 7.15
C CYS A 15 13.94 -21.80 7.50
N THR A 16 14.30 -22.12 8.73
CA THR A 16 14.24 -23.50 9.26
C THR A 16 12.84 -24.09 9.24
N CYS A 17 11.80 -23.27 9.14
CA CYS A 17 10.41 -23.68 8.97
C CYS A 17 10.07 -24.15 7.54
N GLY A 18 11.06 -24.13 6.61
CA GLY A 18 10.86 -24.48 5.20
C GLY A 18 10.40 -23.33 4.30
N TYR A 19 10.16 -22.15 4.86
CA TYR A 19 9.85 -20.96 4.06
C TYR A 19 11.09 -20.50 3.29
N SER A 20 10.90 -20.12 2.04
CA SER A 20 11.96 -19.53 1.24
C SER A 20 11.43 -18.33 0.44
N ALA A 21 12.25 -17.31 0.31
CA ALA A 21 12.01 -16.15 -0.53
C ALA A 21 13.30 -15.81 -1.29
N HIS A 22 13.17 -15.13 -2.41
CA HIS A 22 14.35 -14.69 -3.16
C HIS A 22 14.41 -13.16 -3.22
N ILE A 23 15.60 -12.64 -3.36
CA ILE A 23 15.87 -11.23 -3.57
C ILE A 23 16.32 -11.04 -5.00
N SER A 24 15.67 -10.15 -5.71
CA SER A 24 16.03 -9.74 -7.06
C SER A 24 16.03 -8.22 -7.15
N SER A 25 17.12 -7.65 -7.65
CA SER A 25 17.32 -6.20 -7.75
C SER A 25 17.07 -5.43 -6.42
N GLY A 26 17.41 -6.08 -5.30
CA GLY A 26 17.19 -5.50 -3.96
C GLY A 26 15.73 -5.52 -3.48
N ILE A 27 14.86 -6.23 -4.17
CA ILE A 27 13.45 -6.42 -3.77
C ILE A 27 13.30 -7.85 -3.26
N LEU A 28 12.77 -7.99 -2.05
CA LEU A 28 12.41 -9.29 -1.48
C LEU A 28 11.11 -9.78 -2.11
N MET A 29 11.18 -10.90 -2.81
CA MET A 29 10.06 -11.53 -3.50
C MET A 29 9.52 -12.68 -2.65
N THR A 30 8.27 -12.61 -2.24
CA THR A 30 7.60 -13.74 -1.59
C THR A 30 6.91 -14.62 -2.62
N PRO A 31 7.02 -15.95 -2.50
CA PRO A 31 6.32 -16.84 -3.43
C PRO A 31 4.83 -16.80 -3.12
N ASN A 32 4.04 -16.16 -3.97
CA ASN A 32 2.60 -16.34 -3.91
C ASN A 32 2.16 -17.32 -5.00
N LYS A 33 1.57 -18.41 -4.58
CA LYS A 33 1.11 -19.48 -5.48
C LYS A 33 -0.30 -19.23 -6.05
N ASN A 34 -1.03 -18.24 -5.53
CA ASN A 34 -2.48 -18.15 -5.73
C ASN A 34 -2.95 -16.90 -6.45
N GLU A 35 -2.09 -15.92 -6.71
CA GLU A 35 -2.49 -14.70 -7.42
C GLU A 35 -1.86 -14.66 -8.82
N ASN A 36 -2.70 -14.43 -9.81
CA ASN A 36 -2.25 -14.05 -11.14
C ASN A 36 -1.69 -12.61 -11.05
N LEU A 37 -0.36 -12.48 -11.00
CA LEU A 37 0.35 -11.19 -11.08
C LEU A 37 0.22 -10.53 -12.47
N GLN A 38 -0.77 -10.92 -13.27
CA GLN A 38 -0.98 -10.42 -14.64
C GLN A 38 -1.75 -9.10 -14.71
N ASP A 39 -2.25 -8.59 -13.58
CA ASP A 39 -2.81 -7.24 -13.55
C ASP A 39 -1.66 -6.25 -13.69
N THR A 40 -1.52 -5.71 -14.88
CA THR A 40 -0.43 -4.80 -15.21
C THR A 40 -0.63 -3.46 -14.52
N PRO A 41 0.45 -2.84 -13.99
CA PRO A 41 0.39 -1.50 -13.38
C PRO A 41 -0.17 -0.41 -14.30
N ASP A 42 -0.19 -0.66 -15.60
CA ASP A 42 -0.66 0.28 -16.61
C ASP A 42 -2.18 0.57 -16.51
N ILE A 43 -2.98 -0.42 -16.12
CA ILE A 43 -4.43 -0.22 -15.95
C ILE A 43 -4.69 0.80 -14.83
N THR A 44 -3.96 0.73 -13.74
CA THR A 44 -4.12 1.66 -12.62
C THR A 44 -3.75 3.09 -13.02
N ARG A 45 -2.69 3.28 -13.81
CA ARG A 45 -2.30 4.60 -14.33
C ARG A 45 -3.33 5.20 -15.27
N GLU A 46 -3.96 4.41 -16.12
CA GLU A 46 -5.03 4.87 -17.01
C GLU A 46 -6.25 5.33 -16.21
N LEU A 47 -6.64 4.61 -15.16
CA LEU A 47 -7.75 4.98 -14.28
C LEU A 47 -7.56 6.34 -13.59
N TYR A 48 -6.31 6.79 -13.39
CA TYR A 48 -6.01 8.06 -12.71
C TYR A 48 -5.78 9.25 -13.65
N LYS A 49 -5.76 9.04 -14.97
CA LYS A 49 -5.53 10.15 -15.92
C LYS A 49 -6.65 11.18 -15.95
N ASP A 50 -7.87 10.75 -15.73
CA ASP A 50 -9.08 11.56 -15.86
C ASP A 50 -9.87 11.69 -14.55
N LEU A 51 -9.14 11.82 -13.42
CA LEU A 51 -9.79 11.98 -12.12
C LEU A 51 -10.60 13.28 -12.05
N PRO A 52 -11.84 13.23 -11.55
CA PRO A 52 -12.63 14.43 -11.31
C PRO A 52 -11.88 15.43 -10.42
N PRO A 53 -11.96 16.75 -10.68
CA PRO A 53 -11.29 17.78 -9.88
C PRO A 53 -11.60 17.68 -8.38
N ALA A 54 -12.82 17.30 -8.02
CA ALA A 54 -13.22 17.08 -6.62
C ALA A 54 -12.38 15.97 -5.96
N LEU A 55 -12.09 14.88 -6.67
CA LEU A 55 -11.29 13.78 -6.16
C LEU A 55 -9.82 14.19 -6.01
N ILE A 56 -9.28 14.94 -6.98
CA ILE A 56 -7.93 15.50 -6.89
C ILE A 56 -7.81 16.41 -5.65
N SER A 57 -8.78 17.29 -5.44
CA SER A 57 -8.82 18.15 -4.25
C SER A 57 -8.88 17.34 -2.95
N THR A 58 -9.62 16.26 -2.95
CA THR A 58 -9.71 15.32 -1.82
C THR A 58 -8.38 14.68 -1.52
N PHE A 59 -7.69 14.17 -2.54
CA PHE A 59 -6.35 13.61 -2.37
C PHE A 59 -5.34 14.63 -1.85
N GLN A 60 -5.35 15.86 -2.38
CA GLN A 60 -4.46 16.91 -1.90
C GLN A 60 -4.70 17.27 -0.42
N ARG A 61 -5.95 17.35 0.01
CA ARG A 61 -6.29 17.57 1.43
C ARG A 61 -5.80 16.40 2.30
N SER A 62 -5.98 15.17 1.83
CA SER A 62 -5.52 13.96 2.53
C SER A 62 -4.00 13.93 2.67
N TYR A 63 -3.27 14.29 1.61
CA TYR A 63 -1.82 14.43 1.66
C TYR A 63 -1.38 15.43 2.72
N ASN A 64 -1.93 16.64 2.70
CA ASN A 64 -1.59 17.69 3.64
C ASN A 64 -1.91 17.30 5.09
N TRP A 65 -3.03 16.60 5.29
CA TRP A 65 -3.39 16.11 6.61
C TRP A 65 -2.42 15.03 7.10
N MET A 66 -2.11 14.02 6.29
CA MET A 66 -1.16 12.98 6.65
C MET A 66 0.23 13.56 6.96
N LEU A 67 0.69 14.51 6.14
CA LEU A 67 1.98 15.16 6.37
C LEU A 67 2.01 15.84 7.74
N LYS A 68 0.94 16.56 8.10
CA LYS A 68 0.82 17.18 9.43
C LYS A 68 0.85 16.14 10.55
N GLN A 69 0.15 15.00 10.38
CA GLN A 69 0.18 13.92 11.40
C GLN A 69 1.58 13.33 11.54
N ILE A 70 2.30 13.15 10.44
CA ILE A 70 3.69 12.66 10.45
C ILE A 70 4.62 13.63 11.18
N GLU A 71 4.48 14.93 10.95
CA GLU A 71 5.24 15.96 11.66
C GLU A 71 4.96 15.92 13.19
N GLU A 72 3.70 15.76 13.58
CA GLU A 72 3.30 15.64 14.99
C GLU A 72 3.81 14.35 15.65
N THR A 73 3.75 13.23 14.95
CA THR A 73 4.20 11.90 15.41
C THR A 73 5.73 11.83 15.52
N GLY A 74 6.42 12.47 14.60
CA GLY A 74 7.86 12.37 14.42
C GLY A 74 8.31 10.97 13.97
N LEU A 75 9.10 10.89 12.94
CA LEU A 75 9.52 9.61 12.35
C LEU A 75 10.93 9.16 12.76
N HIS A 76 11.70 10.00 13.46
CA HIS A 76 13.09 9.72 13.82
C HIS A 76 13.29 8.42 14.62
N GLY A 77 14.22 7.59 14.17
CA GLY A 77 14.60 6.34 14.82
C GLY A 77 13.52 5.26 14.82
N LYS A 78 12.51 5.39 13.96
CA LYS A 78 11.37 4.47 13.87
C LYS A 78 11.44 3.53 12.68
N VAL A 79 10.66 2.45 12.75
CA VAL A 79 10.34 1.59 11.62
C VAL A 79 8.99 2.01 11.05
N ILE A 80 9.01 2.49 9.82
CA ILE A 80 7.83 3.03 9.12
C ILE A 80 7.47 2.11 7.97
N ALA A 81 6.23 1.69 7.86
CA ALA A 81 5.74 0.87 6.76
C ALA A 81 4.69 1.60 5.94
N GLU A 82 4.74 1.47 4.61
CA GLU A 82 3.68 1.84 3.70
C GLU A 82 3.34 0.66 2.79
N THR A 83 2.05 0.38 2.62
CA THR A 83 1.56 -0.79 1.90
C THR A 83 0.68 -0.41 0.73
N TYR A 84 0.69 -1.24 -0.33
CA TYR A 84 -0.15 -1.05 -1.53
C TYR A 84 0.08 0.30 -2.20
N ILE A 85 1.33 0.56 -2.56
CA ILE A 85 1.79 1.84 -3.12
C ILE A 85 1.48 2.03 -4.61
N ASN A 86 0.85 1.07 -5.25
CA ASN A 86 0.69 1.02 -6.70
C ASN A 86 0.08 2.30 -7.30
N ALA A 87 -0.96 2.83 -6.65
CA ALA A 87 -1.64 4.04 -7.12
C ALA A 87 -1.01 5.32 -6.58
N TRP A 88 -0.66 5.31 -5.30
CA TRP A 88 -0.28 6.51 -4.55
C TRP A 88 0.80 6.17 -3.53
N PHE A 89 2.03 6.45 -3.85
CA PHE A 89 3.13 6.25 -2.93
C PHE A 89 3.38 7.55 -2.15
N PHE A 90 2.84 7.61 -0.93
CA PHE A 90 2.91 8.79 -0.09
C PHE A 90 4.35 9.17 0.27
N MET A 91 5.16 8.23 0.75
CA MET A 91 6.57 8.49 1.12
C MET A 91 7.37 9.02 -0.08
N HIS A 92 7.19 8.47 -1.29
CA HIS A 92 7.90 8.95 -2.47
C HIS A 92 7.63 10.43 -2.77
N ASN A 93 6.41 10.89 -2.53
CA ASN A 93 6.03 12.29 -2.77
C ASN A 93 6.50 13.25 -1.65
N HIS A 94 7.03 12.71 -0.56
CA HIS A 94 7.44 13.47 0.63
C HIS A 94 8.86 13.13 1.11
N LEU A 95 9.75 12.74 0.20
CA LEU A 95 11.10 12.30 0.51
C LEU A 95 11.89 13.29 1.38
N ASP A 96 11.72 14.60 1.16
CA ASP A 96 12.41 15.63 1.91
C ASP A 96 12.06 15.63 3.41
N HIS A 97 10.87 15.14 3.76
CA HIS A 97 10.38 15.05 5.14
C HIS A 97 10.77 13.74 5.85
N LEU A 98 11.39 12.80 5.13
CA LEU A 98 11.75 11.49 5.68
C LEU A 98 13.13 11.54 6.34
N PRO A 99 13.27 11.24 7.65
CA PRO A 99 14.55 11.17 8.33
C PRO A 99 15.40 9.99 7.86
N THR A 100 16.72 10.18 7.86
CA THR A 100 17.69 9.18 7.40
C THR A 100 18.12 8.18 8.48
N ASP A 101 17.69 8.39 9.71
CA ASP A 101 17.94 7.52 10.87
C ASP A 101 16.82 6.51 11.13
N SER A 102 15.90 6.37 10.18
CA SER A 102 14.73 5.48 10.27
C SER A 102 14.80 4.39 9.23
N LEU A 103 14.13 3.27 9.49
CA LEU A 103 13.97 2.17 8.54
C LEU A 103 12.58 2.26 7.90
N TYR A 104 12.55 2.20 6.58
CA TYR A 104 11.31 2.19 5.82
C TYR A 104 11.04 0.81 5.25
N ILE A 105 9.78 0.36 5.30
CA ILE A 105 9.31 -0.90 4.71
C ILE A 105 8.23 -0.55 3.69
N VAL A 106 8.50 -0.85 2.43
CA VAL A 106 7.57 -0.58 1.33
C VAL A 106 7.09 -1.90 0.77
N ILE A 107 5.77 -2.09 0.83
CA ILE A 107 5.13 -3.36 0.45
C ILE A 107 4.16 -3.10 -0.70
N ASP A 108 4.32 -3.86 -1.77
CA ASP A 108 3.38 -3.87 -2.89
C ASP A 108 3.33 -5.27 -3.52
N LYS A 109 2.24 -5.57 -4.21
CA LYS A 109 2.10 -6.84 -4.94
C LYS A 109 2.87 -6.85 -6.27
N TYR A 110 3.22 -5.68 -6.82
CA TYR A 110 3.87 -5.53 -8.12
C TYR A 110 5.36 -5.22 -7.99
N PRO A 111 6.23 -6.20 -8.28
CA PRO A 111 7.68 -5.99 -8.24
C PRO A 111 8.17 -4.87 -9.16
N GLU A 112 7.52 -4.69 -10.31
CA GLU A 112 7.86 -3.66 -11.30
C GLU A 112 7.61 -2.26 -10.75
N THR A 113 6.51 -2.07 -10.02
CA THR A 113 6.18 -0.82 -9.34
C THR A 113 7.23 -0.50 -8.28
N LEU A 114 7.57 -1.47 -7.45
CA LEU A 114 8.63 -1.32 -6.43
C LEU A 114 9.98 -0.99 -7.06
N LEU A 115 10.35 -1.66 -8.15
CA LEU A 115 11.63 -1.41 -8.84
C LEU A 115 11.68 0.00 -9.44
N MET A 116 10.58 0.46 -10.03
CA MET A 116 10.49 1.82 -10.55
C MET A 116 10.70 2.86 -9.44
N TYR A 117 9.95 2.75 -8.34
CA TYR A 117 10.09 3.70 -7.23
C TYR A 117 11.44 3.59 -6.52
N LYS A 118 11.98 2.38 -6.35
CA LYS A 118 13.33 2.17 -5.83
C LYS A 118 14.35 2.98 -6.62
N HIS A 119 14.35 2.89 -7.95
CA HIS A 119 15.28 3.65 -8.78
C HIS A 119 15.07 5.18 -8.69
N LEU A 120 13.83 5.63 -8.54
CA LEU A 120 13.54 7.05 -8.37
C LEU A 120 14.06 7.56 -7.03
N ILE A 121 13.80 6.83 -5.95
CA ILE A 121 14.22 7.21 -4.60
C ILE A 121 15.75 7.17 -4.45
N GLU A 122 16.41 6.13 -4.94
CA GLU A 122 17.87 6.01 -4.90
C GLU A 122 18.61 7.14 -5.62
N ARG A 123 17.96 7.77 -6.61
CA ARG A 123 18.51 8.96 -7.29
C ARG A 123 18.31 10.25 -6.50
N GLN A 124 17.21 10.36 -5.77
CA GLN A 124 16.81 11.59 -5.08
C GLN A 124 17.34 11.64 -3.65
N LYS A 125 17.29 10.49 -2.95
CA LYS A 125 17.64 10.40 -1.54
C LYS A 125 18.26 9.02 -1.21
N PRO A 126 19.50 8.75 -1.70
CA PRO A 126 20.15 7.44 -1.60
C PRO A 126 20.50 7.02 -0.17
N GLU A 127 20.48 7.95 0.78
CA GLU A 127 20.79 7.72 2.19
C GLU A 127 19.64 7.06 2.98
N LEU A 128 18.44 6.94 2.41
CA LEU A 128 17.33 6.27 3.08
C LEU A 128 17.53 4.75 3.13
N ASP A 129 17.31 4.18 4.30
CA ASP A 129 17.28 2.73 4.50
C ASP A 129 15.87 2.20 4.22
N ILE A 130 15.67 1.57 3.05
CA ILE A 130 14.37 1.07 2.61
C ILE A 130 14.43 -0.42 2.30
N LEU A 131 13.55 -1.19 2.93
CA LEU A 131 13.24 -2.58 2.58
C LEU A 131 12.07 -2.62 1.61
N TYR A 132 12.31 -3.08 0.39
CA TYR A 132 11.25 -3.30 -0.61
C TYR A 132 10.80 -4.75 -0.57
N LEU A 133 9.50 -4.95 -0.40
CA LEU A 133 8.87 -6.26 -0.28
C LEU A 133 7.76 -6.43 -1.32
N ALA A 134 7.97 -7.31 -2.28
CA ALA A 134 6.92 -7.73 -3.20
C ALA A 134 6.14 -8.90 -2.58
N ASP A 135 4.95 -8.59 -2.07
CA ASP A 135 4.09 -9.55 -1.39
C ASP A 135 2.61 -9.27 -1.65
N SER A 136 1.91 -10.30 -2.04
CA SER A 136 0.45 -10.32 -2.14
C SER A 136 -0.19 -11.34 -1.20
N SER A 137 0.62 -11.98 -0.36
CA SER A 137 0.16 -13.01 0.57
C SER A 137 -0.63 -12.44 1.74
N THR A 138 -1.29 -13.31 2.46
CA THR A 138 -2.02 -12.95 3.68
C THR A 138 -1.12 -12.75 4.90
N ARG A 139 0.17 -13.07 4.79
CA ARG A 139 1.15 -12.96 5.87
C ARG A 139 2.48 -12.47 5.34
N PHE A 140 2.92 -11.30 5.80
CA PHE A 140 4.21 -10.74 5.43
C PHE A 140 5.36 -11.48 6.11
N PRO A 141 6.52 -11.64 5.45
CA PRO A 141 7.71 -12.24 6.04
C PRO A 141 8.49 -11.23 6.91
N LEU A 142 7.77 -10.54 7.77
CA LEU A 142 8.32 -9.58 8.72
C LEU A 142 8.33 -10.17 10.13
N LYS A 143 9.19 -9.62 10.97
CA LYS A 143 9.17 -9.91 12.40
C LYS A 143 7.92 -9.30 13.03
N GLU A 144 7.26 -10.04 13.90
CA GLU A 144 6.15 -9.51 14.71
C GLU A 144 6.62 -8.35 15.61
N ASN A 145 5.73 -7.39 15.86
CA ASN A 145 5.99 -6.21 16.70
C ASN A 145 7.22 -5.40 16.25
N CYS A 146 7.35 -5.11 14.97
CA CYS A 146 8.51 -4.39 14.43
C CYS A 146 8.16 -3.05 13.76
N ILE A 147 6.90 -2.74 13.51
CA ILE A 147 6.48 -1.51 12.85
C ILE A 147 5.99 -0.51 13.90
N ASP A 148 6.58 0.69 13.91
CA ASP A 148 6.22 1.76 14.82
C ASP A 148 5.20 2.74 14.20
N VAL A 149 5.24 2.91 12.89
CA VAL A 149 4.29 3.75 12.16
C VAL A 149 3.86 3.04 10.89
N HIS A 150 2.57 2.91 10.66
CA HIS A 150 2.03 2.44 9.40
C HIS A 150 1.32 3.59 8.67
N LEU A 151 1.73 3.84 7.43
CA LEU A 151 1.15 4.84 6.56
C LEU A 151 0.17 4.17 5.59
N ASP A 152 -1.03 4.70 5.53
CA ASP A 152 -2.10 4.21 4.66
C ASP A 152 -2.70 5.37 3.86
N PHE A 153 -2.22 5.56 2.64
CA PHE A 153 -2.83 6.52 1.73
C PHE A 153 -3.77 5.81 0.76
N PHE A 154 -5.01 5.60 1.20
CA PHE A 154 -6.07 4.85 0.50
C PHE A 154 -5.76 3.37 0.22
N ALA A 155 -4.69 2.82 0.80
CA ALA A 155 -4.29 1.43 0.62
C ALA A 155 -5.33 0.46 1.18
N ALA A 156 -5.98 0.80 2.30
CA ALA A 156 -7.06 -0.01 2.85
C ALA A 156 -8.24 -0.16 1.88
N ASN A 157 -8.56 0.86 1.10
CA ASN A 157 -9.61 0.77 0.08
C ASN A 157 -9.22 -0.20 -1.03
N GLU A 158 -7.99 -0.11 -1.55
CA GLU A 158 -7.50 -1.01 -2.58
C GLU A 158 -7.42 -2.45 -2.05
N HIS A 159 -6.82 -2.65 -0.89
CA HIS A 159 -6.71 -3.98 -0.30
C HIS A 159 -8.08 -4.64 -0.08
N ASN A 160 -8.98 -3.93 0.59
CA ASN A 160 -10.30 -4.46 0.95
C ASN A 160 -11.20 -4.71 -0.27
N PHE A 161 -10.89 -4.08 -1.41
CA PHE A 161 -11.55 -4.36 -2.67
C PHE A 161 -11.20 -5.75 -3.22
N TYR A 162 -9.92 -6.14 -3.11
CA TYR A 162 -9.40 -7.38 -3.70
C TYR A 162 -9.34 -8.56 -2.74
N HIS A 163 -9.45 -8.33 -1.43
CA HIS A 163 -9.27 -9.35 -0.40
C HIS A 163 -10.47 -9.46 0.53
N ASP A 164 -10.69 -10.64 1.07
CA ASP A 164 -11.76 -10.91 2.04
C ASP A 164 -11.37 -10.52 3.49
N THR A 165 -10.11 -10.17 3.72
CA THR A 165 -9.56 -9.73 5.01
C THR A 165 -9.28 -8.23 4.98
N PHE A 166 -9.46 -7.55 6.10
CA PHE A 166 -9.12 -6.14 6.21
C PHE A 166 -7.60 -5.93 6.26
N LEU A 167 -7.11 -4.85 5.63
CA LEU A 167 -5.69 -4.51 5.65
C LEU A 167 -5.13 -4.43 7.07
N TYR A 168 -5.87 -3.81 7.98
CA TYR A 168 -5.40 -3.64 9.37
C TYR A 168 -5.30 -4.95 10.14
N GLU A 169 -6.12 -5.94 9.85
CA GLU A 169 -5.97 -7.29 10.41
C GLU A 169 -4.67 -7.96 9.95
N ARG A 170 -4.25 -7.68 8.71
CA ARG A 170 -2.98 -8.18 8.18
C ARG A 170 -1.76 -7.50 8.77
N ILE A 171 -1.85 -6.21 9.02
CA ILE A 171 -0.73 -5.40 9.56
C ILE A 171 -0.61 -5.56 11.09
N ALA A 172 -1.72 -5.76 11.79
CA ALA A 172 -1.75 -5.80 13.26
C ALA A 172 -0.67 -6.68 13.92
N PRO A 173 -0.34 -7.89 13.44
CA PRO A 173 0.71 -8.71 14.05
C PRO A 173 2.10 -8.09 14.04
N TYR A 174 2.35 -7.16 13.10
CA TYR A 174 3.65 -6.51 12.92
C TYR A 174 3.79 -5.19 13.64
N LEU A 175 2.68 -4.62 14.12
CA LEU A 175 2.66 -3.35 14.84
C LEU A 175 3.22 -3.52 16.24
N THR A 176 4.06 -2.58 16.68
CA THR A 176 4.47 -2.50 18.08
C THR A 176 3.28 -2.11 18.97
N ALA A 177 3.37 -2.36 20.28
CA ALA A 177 2.31 -2.02 21.23
C ALA A 177 1.98 -0.51 21.28
N ARG A 178 2.85 0.34 20.75
CA ARG A 178 2.69 1.80 20.68
C ARG A 178 2.73 2.31 19.24
N ALA A 179 2.48 1.44 18.28
CA ALA A 179 2.46 1.83 16.89
C ALA A 179 1.34 2.82 16.60
N GLU A 180 1.62 3.75 15.70
CA GLU A 180 0.65 4.68 15.18
C GLU A 180 0.23 4.27 13.76
N LEU A 181 -1.07 4.30 13.51
CA LEU A 181 -1.67 4.13 12.18
C LEU A 181 -2.07 5.52 11.68
N ILE A 182 -1.43 5.99 10.63
CA ILE A 182 -1.73 7.28 10.00
C ILE A 182 -2.25 6.99 8.61
N GLY A 183 -3.53 7.21 8.40
CA GLY A 183 -4.12 6.85 7.12
C GLY A 183 -5.35 7.65 6.72
N THR A 184 -5.64 7.58 5.43
CA THR A 184 -6.85 8.12 4.83
C THR A 184 -7.53 7.04 4.00
N TYR A 185 -8.84 6.98 4.04
CA TYR A 185 -9.60 6.05 3.25
C TYR A 185 -10.99 6.59 2.95
N PHE A 186 -11.62 6.05 1.91
CA PHE A 186 -13.01 6.35 1.62
C PHE A 186 -13.89 5.54 2.56
N TYR A 187 -14.75 6.24 3.24
CA TYR A 187 -15.75 5.67 4.13
C TYR A 187 -17.14 5.70 3.45
N PHE A 188 -17.87 4.62 3.60
CA PHE A 188 -19.24 4.53 3.14
C PHE A 188 -20.18 4.47 4.34
N GLU A 189 -21.16 5.36 4.38
CA GLU A 189 -22.20 5.32 5.42
C GLU A 189 -22.95 3.99 5.42
N ASN A 190 -23.51 3.62 6.57
CA ASN A 190 -24.14 2.31 6.82
C ASN A 190 -25.19 1.85 5.79
N GLY A 191 -25.79 2.77 5.03
CA GLY A 191 -26.71 2.44 3.94
C GLY A 191 -26.04 1.89 2.67
N CYS A 192 -24.75 2.16 2.48
CA CYS A 192 -23.99 1.79 1.29
C CYS A 192 -23.24 0.45 1.41
N LEU A 193 -23.29 -0.22 2.57
CA LEU A 193 -22.70 -1.55 2.77
C LEU A 193 -23.25 -2.62 1.81
N ARG A 194 -24.42 -2.40 1.20
CA ARG A 194 -24.91 -3.26 0.11
C ARG A 194 -23.99 -3.23 -1.10
N ASP A 195 -23.40 -2.09 -1.39
CA ASP A 195 -22.55 -1.89 -2.56
C ASP A 195 -21.16 -2.50 -2.32
N TYR A 196 -20.69 -2.48 -1.08
CA TYR A 196 -19.45 -3.19 -0.72
C TYR A 196 -19.55 -4.72 -0.90
N ARG A 197 -20.72 -5.31 -0.60
CA ARG A 197 -20.99 -6.73 -0.92
C ARG A 197 -21.07 -6.98 -2.42
N ASN A 198 -21.41 -5.99 -3.21
CA ASN A 198 -21.45 -6.09 -4.66
C ASN A 198 -20.06 -6.03 -5.29
N LEU A 199 -19.06 -5.42 -4.65
CA LEU A 199 -17.68 -5.42 -5.15
C LEU A 199 -17.08 -6.82 -5.21
N SER A 200 -17.36 -7.68 -4.22
CA SER A 200 -16.97 -9.10 -4.29
C SER A 200 -17.65 -9.84 -5.44
N LYS A 201 -18.88 -9.46 -5.79
CA LYS A 201 -19.61 -10.03 -6.92
C LYS A 201 -19.10 -9.50 -8.26
N ILE A 202 -18.71 -8.23 -8.34
CA ILE A 202 -18.05 -7.66 -9.54
C ILE A 202 -16.78 -8.44 -9.83
N ARG A 203 -15.94 -8.63 -8.83
CA ARG A 203 -14.71 -9.44 -8.94
C ARG A 203 -15.00 -10.87 -9.41
N GLN A 204 -16.04 -11.52 -8.88
CA GLN A 204 -16.42 -12.89 -9.27
C GLN A 204 -17.00 -12.95 -10.68
N SER A 205 -17.59 -11.86 -11.18
CA SER A 205 -18.17 -11.80 -12.52
C SER A 205 -17.13 -11.70 -13.64
N GLY A 206 -15.91 -11.24 -13.32
CA GLY A 206 -14.87 -10.95 -14.32
C GLY A 206 -15.16 -9.73 -15.18
N LEU A 207 -16.18 -8.93 -14.85
CA LEU A 207 -16.55 -7.70 -15.54
C LEU A 207 -15.82 -6.50 -14.94
N SER A 208 -15.64 -5.45 -15.74
CA SER A 208 -15.29 -4.14 -15.19
C SER A 208 -16.40 -3.60 -14.28
N VAL A 209 -16.08 -2.63 -13.43
CA VAL A 209 -17.09 -2.01 -12.54
C VAL A 209 -18.21 -1.39 -13.36
N GLU A 210 -17.88 -0.69 -14.45
CA GLU A 210 -18.86 -0.03 -15.33
C GLU A 210 -19.77 -1.04 -16.01
N GLU A 211 -19.23 -2.10 -16.61
CA GLU A 211 -20.02 -3.16 -17.22
C GLU A 211 -20.93 -3.87 -16.23
N TYR A 212 -20.44 -4.15 -15.01
CA TYR A 212 -21.25 -4.78 -13.97
C TYR A 212 -22.41 -3.88 -13.54
N VAL A 213 -22.14 -2.60 -13.37
CA VAL A 213 -23.14 -1.59 -12.99
C VAL A 213 -24.20 -1.43 -14.06
N GLU A 214 -23.79 -1.31 -15.32
CA GLU A 214 -24.70 -1.17 -16.45
C GLU A 214 -25.60 -2.40 -16.58
N GLN A 215 -25.02 -3.59 -16.52
CA GLN A 215 -25.77 -4.85 -16.60
C GLN A 215 -26.75 -5.06 -15.46
N ASN A 216 -26.39 -4.60 -14.25
CA ASN A 216 -27.23 -4.77 -13.07
C ASN A 216 -28.08 -3.55 -12.74
N LYS A 217 -28.06 -2.52 -13.57
CA LYS A 217 -28.82 -1.26 -13.40
C LYS A 217 -28.61 -0.62 -12.01
N ILE A 218 -27.38 -0.67 -11.51
CA ILE A 218 -27.04 -0.10 -10.23
C ILE A 218 -26.88 1.41 -10.39
N GLN A 219 -27.63 2.20 -9.62
CA GLN A 219 -27.40 3.64 -9.60
C GLN A 219 -26.24 3.97 -8.68
N TYR A 220 -25.19 4.59 -9.24
CA TYR A 220 -24.15 5.21 -8.44
C TYR A 220 -24.65 6.53 -7.87
N ILE A 221 -24.53 6.64 -6.59
CA ILE A 221 -24.47 7.95 -5.95
C ILE A 221 -23.02 8.12 -5.54
N LEU A 222 -22.31 8.97 -6.26
CA LEU A 222 -21.03 9.48 -5.81
C LEU A 222 -21.33 10.39 -4.62
N LEU A 223 -21.38 9.81 -3.44
CA LEU A 223 -21.64 10.56 -2.23
C LEU A 223 -20.44 11.48 -1.96
N SER A 224 -20.83 12.68 -1.68
CA SER A 224 -20.07 13.88 -1.38
C SER A 224 -18.69 13.69 -0.81
N SER A 225 -17.86 14.55 -1.24
CA SER A 225 -16.51 14.96 -0.96
C SER A 225 -16.11 15.26 0.50
N GLU A 226 -16.78 14.74 1.50
CA GLU A 226 -16.35 14.89 2.88
C GLU A 226 -15.58 13.65 3.30
N LEU A 227 -14.26 13.80 3.38
CA LEU A 227 -13.37 12.85 4.02
C LEU A 227 -13.51 13.02 5.53
N ASP A 228 -14.08 12.05 6.18
CA ASP A 228 -13.95 11.92 7.62
C ASP A 228 -12.63 11.22 7.95
N TYR A 229 -11.78 11.88 8.70
CA TYR A 229 -10.45 11.45 9.10
C TYR A 229 -10.56 10.58 10.34
N ILE A 230 -10.15 9.34 10.25
CA ILE A 230 -10.53 8.46 11.32
C ILE A 230 -9.43 7.63 11.91
N TYR A 231 -8.19 7.81 11.74
CA TYR A 231 -7.24 7.04 12.54
C TYR A 231 -6.11 7.89 13.09
N ARG A 232 -6.11 7.97 14.38
CA ARG A 232 -4.97 8.15 15.25
C ARG A 232 -4.90 7.02 16.25
#